data_d5a3dc6e5fa42ac30f202e5d83cc4e85
#
_entry.id   d5a3dc6e5fa42ac30f202e5d83cc4e85
#
_cell.length_a   1.000
_cell.length_b   1.000
_cell.length_c   1.000
_cell.angle_alpha   90.00
_cell.angle_beta   90.00
_cell.angle_gamma   90.00
#
_symmetry.space_group_name_H-M   'P 1'
#
loop_
_entity.id
_entity.type
_entity.pdbx_description
1 polymer ?
#
loop_
_entity_poly.entity_id
_entity_poly.type
_entity_poly.pdbx_seq_one_letter_code
_entity_poly.pdbx_strand_id
1 'polypeptide(L)'
;VTEELWHRLPQRPQETAETIAHARFPEWQAVHDFGKEAAHFDDVFATVRAVRGLAADYGLTSKIQAFVEVPNNEYRAVLESQCSVMHTLIKGCEKIVCVPAASDVPPGCVVASVSSSIQVHLLVSGLVDFDQELSKLAKKLTLNETQLQRTTALTQKPDWSKTPEDVRAHTQKRLDDLEAEKAALLQA
;
A
#
# COMPACT_ATOMS: atom_id res chain seq x y z
N VAL A 1 33.28 2.14 -2.79
CA VAL A 1 32.23 2.15 -1.76
C VAL A 1 32.30 0.89 -0.90
N THR A 2 32.34 -0.31 -1.48
CA THR A 2 32.34 -1.59 -0.74
C THR A 2 33.58 -1.77 0.12
N GLU A 3 34.76 -1.43 -0.38
CA GLU A 3 36.03 -1.51 0.36
C GLU A 3 36.05 -0.55 1.57
N GLU A 4 35.56 0.68 1.39
CA GLU A 4 35.44 1.65 2.46
C GLU A 4 34.48 1.17 3.57
N LEU A 5 33.39 0.51 3.19
CA LEU A 5 32.47 -0.09 4.16
C LEU A 5 33.13 -1.27 4.87
N TRP A 6 33.91 -2.10 4.16
CA TRP A 6 34.66 -3.22 4.73
C TRP A 6 35.56 -2.79 5.89
N HIS A 7 36.32 -1.71 5.69
CA HIS A 7 37.22 -1.18 6.72
C HIS A 7 36.50 -0.58 7.93
N ARG A 8 35.20 -0.23 7.79
CA ARG A 8 34.39 0.32 8.89
C ARG A 8 33.56 -0.72 9.63
N LEU A 9 33.45 -1.93 9.09
CA LEU A 9 32.75 -3.02 9.77
C LEU A 9 33.58 -3.55 10.95
N PRO A 10 32.90 -4.01 12.02
CA PRO A 10 33.59 -4.73 13.09
C PRO A 10 34.27 -5.97 12.50
N GLN A 11 35.58 -6.06 12.71
CA GLN A 11 36.31 -7.21 12.23
C GLN A 11 35.92 -8.46 13.03
N ARG A 12 35.70 -9.56 12.31
CA ARG A 12 35.46 -10.86 12.95
C ARG A 12 36.78 -11.40 13.53
N PRO A 13 36.75 -12.11 14.68
CA PRO A 13 37.96 -12.60 15.32
C PRO A 13 38.87 -13.49 14.44
N GLN A 14 38.30 -14.06 13.37
CA GLN A 14 39.01 -14.97 12.45
C GLN A 14 39.28 -14.32 11.08
N GLU A 15 38.89 -13.07 10.89
CA GLU A 15 39.08 -12.37 9.62
C GLU A 15 40.44 -11.71 9.60
N THR A 16 41.31 -12.17 8.68
CA THR A 16 42.65 -11.66 8.49
C THR A 16 42.86 -10.95 7.16
N ALA A 17 41.79 -10.86 6.35
CA ALA A 17 41.84 -10.21 5.04
C ALA A 17 41.90 -8.69 5.18
N GLU A 18 42.92 -8.08 4.60
CA GLU A 18 43.07 -6.62 4.59
C GLU A 18 42.07 -5.94 3.69
N THR A 19 41.58 -6.62 2.66
CA THR A 19 40.62 -6.11 1.69
C THR A 19 39.47 -7.09 1.49
N ILE A 20 38.27 -6.58 1.11
CA ILE A 20 37.12 -7.41 0.82
C ILE A 20 37.39 -8.37 -0.35
N ALA A 21 38.24 -8.00 -1.29
CA ALA A 21 38.62 -8.84 -2.43
C ALA A 21 39.38 -10.09 -2.04
N HIS A 22 40.10 -10.06 -0.92
CA HIS A 22 40.82 -11.19 -0.38
C HIS A 22 40.07 -11.93 0.73
N ALA A 23 38.94 -11.38 1.15
CA ALA A 23 38.10 -12.02 2.15
C ALA A 23 37.44 -13.28 1.60
N ARG A 24 37.32 -14.29 2.46
CA ARG A 24 36.63 -15.53 2.08
C ARG A 24 35.15 -15.22 1.78
N PHE A 25 34.67 -15.68 0.63
CA PHE A 25 33.26 -15.56 0.27
C PHE A 25 32.40 -16.29 1.32
N PRO A 26 31.30 -15.68 1.79
CA PRO A 26 30.42 -16.32 2.78
C PRO A 26 29.86 -17.63 2.25
N GLU A 27 30.00 -18.68 3.02
CA GLU A 27 29.36 -19.97 2.75
C GLU A 27 28.07 -20.07 3.55
N TRP A 28 27.04 -20.67 2.96
CA TRP A 28 25.79 -20.91 3.66
C TRP A 28 26.00 -21.86 4.84
N GLN A 29 25.43 -21.55 5.97
CA GLN A 29 25.44 -22.37 7.17
C GLN A 29 24.02 -22.46 7.72
N ALA A 30 23.60 -23.65 8.18
CA ALA A 30 22.26 -23.88 8.70
C ALA A 30 21.91 -22.96 9.91
N VAL A 31 22.93 -22.52 10.67
CA VAL A 31 22.75 -21.56 11.77
C VAL A 31 22.29 -20.17 11.28
N HIS A 32 22.45 -19.87 10.00
CA HIS A 32 22.02 -18.62 9.37
C HIS A 32 20.68 -18.77 8.63
N ASP A 33 19.98 -19.89 8.83
CA ASP A 33 18.64 -20.07 8.32
C ASP A 33 17.61 -19.45 9.29
N PHE A 34 17.15 -18.26 8.95
CA PHE A 34 16.16 -17.48 9.68
C PHE A 34 14.82 -17.45 8.96
N GLY A 35 14.42 -18.56 8.33
CA GLY A 35 13.23 -18.62 7.49
C GLY A 35 11.95 -18.17 8.18
N LYS A 36 11.77 -18.48 9.49
CA LYS A 36 10.61 -18.03 10.27
C LYS A 36 10.65 -16.54 10.54
N GLU A 37 11.80 -16.03 10.94
CA GLU A 37 12.02 -14.61 11.22
C GLU A 37 11.88 -13.78 9.95
N ALA A 38 12.35 -14.29 8.82
CA ALA A 38 12.18 -13.66 7.51
C ALA A 38 10.68 -13.56 7.14
N ALA A 39 9.90 -14.63 7.33
CA ALA A 39 8.47 -14.60 7.09
C ALA A 39 7.74 -13.59 8.00
N HIS A 40 8.08 -13.52 9.28
CA HIS A 40 7.53 -12.52 10.20
C HIS A 40 7.87 -11.09 9.75
N PHE A 41 9.10 -10.89 9.25
CA PHE A 41 9.52 -9.59 8.74
C PHE A 41 8.76 -9.19 7.47
N ASP A 42 8.51 -10.13 6.57
CA ASP A 42 7.68 -9.89 5.38
C ASP A 42 6.27 -9.46 5.75
N ASP A 43 5.66 -10.05 6.77
CA ASP A 43 4.35 -9.66 7.28
C ASP A 43 4.36 -8.27 7.93
N VAL A 44 5.42 -7.90 8.66
CA VAL A 44 5.61 -6.53 9.17
C VAL A 44 5.65 -5.53 8.02
N PHE A 45 6.41 -5.82 6.97
CA PHE A 45 6.50 -4.96 5.78
C PHE A 45 5.18 -4.90 5.00
N ALA A 46 4.48 -6.01 4.88
CA ALA A 46 3.16 -6.05 4.25
C ALA A 46 2.15 -5.20 5.03
N THR A 47 2.18 -5.28 6.37
CA THR A 47 1.36 -4.45 7.26
C THR A 47 1.67 -2.97 7.08
N VAL A 48 2.95 -2.57 7.07
CA VAL A 48 3.36 -1.17 6.80
C VAL A 48 2.86 -0.69 5.44
N ARG A 49 2.99 -1.52 4.40
CA ARG A 49 2.49 -1.19 3.05
C ARG A 49 0.98 -1.00 3.03
N ALA A 50 0.23 -1.86 3.71
CA ALA A 50 -1.23 -1.75 3.80
C ALA A 50 -1.66 -0.45 4.51
N VAL A 51 -1.04 -0.12 5.66
CA VAL A 51 -1.32 1.15 6.37
C VAL A 51 -1.00 2.35 5.48
N ARG A 52 0.14 2.35 4.80
CA ARG A 52 0.53 3.45 3.90
C ARG A 52 -0.37 3.57 2.68
N GLY A 53 -0.83 2.44 2.14
CA GLY A 53 -1.82 2.40 1.06
C GLY A 53 -3.12 3.05 1.48
N LEU A 54 -3.73 2.58 2.58
CA LEU A 54 -4.94 3.16 3.13
C LEU A 54 -4.77 4.66 3.45
N ALA A 55 -3.65 5.05 4.08
CA ALA A 55 -3.39 6.45 4.37
C ALA A 55 -3.32 7.31 3.10
N ALA A 56 -2.74 6.79 2.02
CA ALA A 56 -2.68 7.48 0.73
C ALA A 56 -4.07 7.57 0.07
N ASP A 57 -4.87 6.50 0.11
CA ASP A 57 -6.22 6.45 -0.47
C ASP A 57 -7.14 7.49 0.19
N TYR A 58 -6.99 7.69 1.51
CA TYR A 58 -7.77 8.68 2.27
C TYR A 58 -7.05 10.02 2.47
N GLY A 59 -5.90 10.24 1.83
CA GLY A 59 -5.16 11.50 1.86
C GLY A 59 -4.59 11.86 3.23
N LEU A 60 -4.39 10.88 4.12
CA LEU A 60 -3.86 11.10 5.47
C LEU A 60 -2.33 11.23 5.42
N THR A 61 -1.82 12.35 5.92
CA THR A 61 -0.37 12.64 5.98
C THR A 61 0.16 12.73 7.40
N SER A 62 -0.72 12.79 8.40
CA SER A 62 -0.39 12.91 9.83
C SER A 62 -1.53 12.35 10.68
N LYS A 63 -1.25 12.15 11.97
CA LYS A 63 -2.20 11.60 12.96
C LYS A 63 -2.75 10.23 12.59
N ILE A 64 -1.95 9.44 11.89
CA ILE A 64 -2.32 8.09 11.47
C ILE A 64 -2.41 7.19 12.69
N GLN A 65 -3.59 6.63 12.94
CA GLN A 65 -3.84 5.64 13.99
C GLN A 65 -4.26 4.32 13.34
N ALA A 66 -3.42 3.31 13.50
CA ALA A 66 -3.63 1.99 12.91
C ALA A 66 -3.78 0.92 14.00
N PHE A 67 -4.69 -0.02 13.77
CA PHE A 67 -4.89 -1.18 14.60
C PHE A 67 -4.67 -2.42 13.74
N VAL A 68 -3.79 -3.30 14.20
CA VAL A 68 -3.44 -4.53 13.49
C VAL A 68 -4.12 -5.68 14.19
N GLU A 69 -5.14 -6.23 13.58
CA GLU A 69 -5.88 -7.37 14.11
C GLU A 69 -5.12 -8.66 13.83
N VAL A 70 -4.77 -9.38 14.90
CA VAL A 70 -4.08 -10.67 14.86
C VAL A 70 -4.68 -11.60 15.91
N PRO A 71 -5.54 -12.54 15.53
CA PRO A 71 -6.21 -13.44 16.48
C PRO A 71 -5.26 -14.36 17.24
N ASN A 72 -4.16 -14.78 16.63
CA ASN A 72 -3.19 -15.68 17.27
C ASN A 72 -2.30 -14.91 18.26
N ASN A 73 -2.33 -15.30 19.52
CA ASN A 73 -1.62 -14.63 20.61
C ASN A 73 -0.09 -14.66 20.46
N GLU A 74 0.47 -15.81 20.06
CA GLU A 74 1.92 -15.95 19.91
C GLU A 74 2.41 -15.07 18.76
N TYR A 75 1.70 -15.11 17.65
CA TYR A 75 2.03 -14.33 16.48
C TYR A 75 1.83 -12.83 16.72
N ARG A 76 0.78 -12.45 17.46
CA ARG A 76 0.55 -11.07 17.87
C ARG A 76 1.70 -10.53 18.72
N ALA A 77 2.23 -11.28 19.66
CA ALA A 77 3.38 -10.86 20.47
C ALA A 77 4.62 -10.58 19.61
N VAL A 78 4.83 -11.36 18.55
CA VAL A 78 5.91 -11.09 17.58
C VAL A 78 5.70 -9.75 16.89
N LEU A 79 4.49 -9.48 16.36
CA LEU A 79 4.18 -8.21 15.71
C LEU A 79 4.21 -7.02 16.69
N GLU A 80 3.76 -7.20 17.92
CA GLU A 80 3.85 -6.20 18.98
C GLU A 80 5.29 -5.77 19.25
N SER A 81 6.23 -6.70 19.25
CA SER A 81 7.65 -6.41 19.40
C SER A 81 8.21 -5.51 18.28
N GLN A 82 7.56 -5.52 17.11
CA GLN A 82 7.93 -4.74 15.93
C GLN A 82 7.14 -3.43 15.76
N CYS A 83 6.23 -3.11 16.69
CA CYS A 83 5.41 -1.88 16.59
C CYS A 83 6.24 -0.61 16.50
N SER A 84 7.40 -0.54 17.18
CA SER A 84 8.32 0.62 17.09
C SER A 84 8.90 0.80 15.69
N VAL A 85 9.23 -0.32 15.03
CA VAL A 85 9.73 -0.33 13.65
C VAL A 85 8.62 0.11 12.69
N MET A 86 7.43 -0.47 12.81
CA MET A 86 6.26 -0.08 12.01
C MET A 86 5.92 1.41 12.18
N HIS A 87 5.92 1.90 13.42
CA HIS A 87 5.69 3.32 13.72
C HIS A 87 6.71 4.22 13.00
N THR A 88 7.98 3.85 13.00
CA THR A 88 9.04 4.62 12.33
C THR A 88 8.89 4.60 10.81
N LEU A 89 8.48 3.49 10.25
CA LEU A 89 8.33 3.31 8.80
C LEU A 89 7.06 3.97 8.23
N ILE A 90 6.05 4.23 9.06
CA ILE A 90 4.80 4.87 8.65
C ILE A 90 4.91 6.37 8.94
N LYS A 91 5.16 7.16 7.89
CA LYS A 91 5.27 8.61 8.03
C LYS A 91 3.95 9.20 8.56
N GLY A 92 4.03 10.00 9.62
CA GLY A 92 2.86 10.62 10.24
C GLY A 92 2.07 9.69 11.15
N CYS A 93 2.61 8.50 11.47
CA CYS A 93 2.01 7.59 12.43
C CYS A 93 2.01 8.21 13.84
N GLU A 94 0.83 8.28 14.46
CA GLU A 94 0.65 8.68 15.85
C GLU A 94 0.57 7.46 16.76
N LYS A 95 -0.11 6.42 16.28
CA LYS A 95 -0.34 5.21 17.05
C LYS A 95 -0.45 3.99 16.15
N ILE A 96 0.22 2.89 16.55
CA ILE A 96 0.01 1.57 15.98
C ILE A 96 -0.08 0.55 17.12
N VAL A 97 -1.12 -0.27 17.11
CA VAL A 97 -1.40 -1.24 18.17
C VAL A 97 -1.88 -2.55 17.56
N CYS A 98 -1.38 -3.67 18.08
CA CYS A 98 -1.92 -4.98 17.75
C CYS A 98 -3.10 -5.31 18.67
N VAL A 99 -4.18 -5.84 18.08
CA VAL A 99 -5.42 -6.20 18.80
C VAL A 99 -5.80 -7.66 18.49
N PRO A 100 -6.44 -8.37 19.43
CA PRO A 100 -6.83 -9.76 19.22
C PRO A 100 -8.06 -9.94 18.32
N ALA A 101 -8.93 -8.95 18.26
CA ALA A 101 -10.20 -9.02 17.53
C ALA A 101 -10.67 -7.64 17.06
N ALA A 102 -11.51 -7.64 16.02
CA ALA A 102 -12.15 -6.43 15.50
C ALA A 102 -13.00 -5.68 16.54
N SER A 103 -13.51 -6.37 17.56
CA SER A 103 -14.25 -5.75 18.67
C SER A 103 -13.43 -4.74 19.47
N ASP A 104 -12.11 -4.86 19.45
CA ASP A 104 -11.19 -3.98 20.19
C ASP A 104 -10.73 -2.78 19.34
N VAL A 105 -11.25 -2.68 18.12
CA VAL A 105 -10.98 -1.58 17.21
C VAL A 105 -12.05 -0.49 17.36
N PRO A 106 -11.67 0.79 17.45
CA PRO A 106 -12.66 1.86 17.52
C PRO A 106 -13.51 1.94 16.24
N PRO A 107 -14.77 2.39 16.34
CA PRO A 107 -15.62 2.58 15.17
C PRO A 107 -15.07 3.68 14.26
N GLY A 108 -15.37 3.58 12.95
CA GLY A 108 -14.91 4.56 11.96
C GLY A 108 -13.54 4.27 11.40
N CYS A 109 -13.12 3.01 11.45
CA CYS A 109 -11.93 2.52 10.76
C CYS A 109 -12.27 1.94 9.39
N VAL A 110 -11.38 2.12 8.44
CA VAL A 110 -11.34 1.37 7.18
C VAL A 110 -10.42 0.18 7.31
N VAL A 111 -10.70 -0.87 6.54
CA VAL A 111 -10.04 -2.16 6.70
C VAL A 111 -9.32 -2.56 5.43
N ALA A 112 -8.09 -3.07 5.57
CA ALA A 112 -7.39 -3.78 4.52
C ALA A 112 -6.89 -5.13 5.03
N SER A 113 -7.09 -6.17 4.21
CA SER A 113 -6.54 -7.50 4.51
C SER A 113 -5.09 -7.56 4.05
N VAL A 114 -4.19 -7.98 4.93
CA VAL A 114 -2.77 -8.22 4.63
C VAL A 114 -2.55 -9.68 4.31
N SER A 115 -3.12 -10.57 5.14
CA SER A 115 -3.08 -12.01 4.94
C SER A 115 -4.38 -12.63 5.51
N SER A 116 -4.48 -13.95 5.47
CA SER A 116 -5.61 -14.66 6.09
C SER A 116 -5.69 -14.50 7.61
N SER A 117 -4.60 -14.09 8.25
CA SER A 117 -4.46 -13.96 9.71
C SER A 117 -4.16 -12.54 10.19
N ILE A 118 -3.98 -11.58 9.27
CA ILE A 118 -3.66 -10.19 9.60
C ILE A 118 -4.60 -9.26 8.85
N GLN A 119 -5.30 -8.42 9.61
CA GLN A 119 -6.08 -7.30 9.06
C GLN A 119 -5.59 -5.98 9.65
N VAL A 120 -5.60 -4.95 8.84
CA VAL A 120 -5.22 -3.60 9.23
C VAL A 120 -6.46 -2.74 9.25
N HIS A 121 -6.71 -2.06 10.35
CA HIS A 121 -7.77 -1.09 10.53
C HIS A 121 -7.15 0.29 10.71
N LEU A 122 -7.50 1.23 9.84
CA LEU A 122 -7.02 2.61 9.87
C LEU A 122 -8.15 3.52 10.31
N LEU A 123 -7.95 4.27 11.40
CA LEU A 123 -8.95 5.22 11.87
C LEU A 123 -9.02 6.42 10.92
N VAL A 124 -10.17 6.62 10.30
CA VAL A 124 -10.45 7.73 9.38
C VAL A 124 -11.51 8.68 9.91
N SER A 125 -12.31 8.24 10.87
CA SER A 125 -13.36 9.04 11.47
C SER A 125 -12.78 10.29 12.16
N GLY A 126 -13.32 11.46 11.82
CA GLY A 126 -12.87 12.76 12.32
C GLY A 126 -11.57 13.28 11.70
N LEU A 127 -10.90 12.52 10.83
CA LEU A 127 -9.70 12.94 10.09
C LEU A 127 -9.99 13.22 8.62
N VAL A 128 -11.02 12.60 8.07
CA VAL A 128 -11.48 12.77 6.70
C VAL A 128 -12.81 13.50 6.73
N ASP A 129 -12.89 14.61 5.98
CA ASP A 129 -14.14 15.32 5.74
C ASP A 129 -14.85 14.58 4.58
N PHE A 130 -15.76 13.67 4.95
CA PHE A 130 -16.51 12.88 3.99
C PHE A 130 -17.36 13.75 3.06
N ASP A 131 -17.84 14.91 3.50
CA ASP A 131 -18.62 15.83 2.66
C ASP A 131 -17.73 16.44 1.56
N GLN A 132 -16.47 16.75 1.90
CA GLN A 132 -15.50 17.21 0.89
C GLN A 132 -15.13 16.09 -0.09
N GLU A 133 -14.92 14.87 0.38
CA GLU A 133 -14.62 13.73 -0.50
C GLU A 133 -15.82 13.39 -1.41
N LEU A 134 -17.03 13.35 -0.88
CA LEU A 134 -18.24 13.19 -1.67
C LEU A 134 -18.39 14.32 -2.73
N SER A 135 -18.09 15.56 -2.36
CA SER A 135 -18.10 16.68 -3.30
C SER A 135 -17.04 16.53 -4.41
N LYS A 136 -15.84 16.02 -4.09
CA LYS A 136 -14.79 15.74 -5.08
C LYS A 136 -15.20 14.60 -6.02
N LEU A 137 -15.74 13.52 -5.47
CA LEU A 137 -16.21 12.37 -6.25
C LEU A 137 -17.38 12.77 -7.17
N ALA A 138 -18.35 13.55 -6.65
CA ALA A 138 -19.46 14.08 -7.45
C ALA A 138 -18.96 14.95 -8.61
N LYS A 139 -17.97 15.82 -8.38
CA LYS A 139 -17.35 16.63 -9.46
C LYS A 139 -16.65 15.78 -10.50
N LYS A 140 -15.89 14.74 -10.07
CA LYS A 140 -15.24 13.80 -10.99
C LYS A 140 -16.27 13.05 -11.82
N LEU A 141 -17.36 12.57 -11.19
CA LEU A 141 -18.44 11.88 -11.88
C LEU A 141 -19.11 12.77 -12.93
N THR A 142 -19.44 14.01 -12.57
CA THR A 142 -20.03 15.00 -13.50
C THR A 142 -19.10 15.29 -14.69
N LEU A 143 -17.79 15.40 -14.43
CA LEU A 143 -16.81 15.61 -15.49
C LEU A 143 -16.72 14.42 -16.42
N ASN A 144 -16.63 13.21 -15.85
CA ASN A 144 -16.59 11.96 -16.61
C ASN A 144 -17.88 11.78 -17.46
N GLU A 145 -19.05 12.03 -16.89
CA GLU A 145 -20.33 11.99 -17.61
C GLU A 145 -20.38 12.99 -18.77
N THR A 146 -19.86 14.20 -18.55
CA THR A 146 -19.79 15.20 -19.61
C THR A 146 -18.87 14.76 -20.74
N GLN A 147 -17.75 14.13 -20.41
CA GLN A 147 -16.81 13.61 -21.42
C GLN A 147 -17.42 12.41 -22.15
N LEU A 148 -18.09 11.52 -21.44
CA LEU A 148 -18.79 10.37 -22.01
C LEU A 148 -19.87 10.82 -23.00
N GLN A 149 -20.71 11.78 -22.61
CA GLN A 149 -21.73 12.35 -23.50
C GLN A 149 -21.13 12.96 -24.76
N ARG A 150 -20.06 13.75 -24.62
CA ARG A 150 -19.36 14.37 -25.77
C ARG A 150 -18.77 13.32 -26.72
N THR A 151 -18.13 12.29 -26.16
CA THR A 151 -17.51 11.23 -26.96
C THR A 151 -18.57 10.37 -27.66
N THR A 152 -19.67 10.04 -26.98
CA THR A 152 -20.81 9.34 -27.56
C THR A 152 -21.48 10.16 -28.65
N ALA A 153 -21.66 11.47 -28.47
CA ALA A 153 -22.22 12.35 -29.50
C ALA A 153 -21.33 12.42 -30.77
N LEU A 154 -20.02 12.24 -30.64
CA LEU A 154 -19.13 12.15 -31.80
C LEU A 154 -19.38 10.85 -32.61
N THR A 155 -19.61 9.71 -31.93
CA THR A 155 -19.86 8.43 -32.61
C THR A 155 -21.23 8.36 -33.27
N GLN A 156 -22.19 9.21 -32.84
CA GLN A 156 -23.57 9.26 -33.41
C GLN A 156 -23.69 10.22 -34.62
N LYS A 157 -22.60 10.91 -35.01
CA LYS A 157 -22.66 11.80 -36.18
C LYS A 157 -22.82 11.01 -37.50
N PRO A 158 -23.60 11.53 -38.49
CA PRO A 158 -23.79 10.86 -39.78
C PRO A 158 -22.49 10.55 -40.53
N ASP A 159 -21.45 11.37 -40.34
CA ASP A 159 -20.14 11.21 -40.98
C ASP A 159 -19.19 10.29 -40.22
N TRP A 160 -19.62 9.69 -39.12
CA TRP A 160 -18.77 8.79 -38.32
C TRP A 160 -18.24 7.60 -39.13
N SER A 161 -19.04 7.06 -40.04
CA SER A 161 -18.61 5.96 -40.93
C SER A 161 -17.46 6.34 -41.89
N LYS A 162 -17.28 7.64 -42.18
CA LYS A 162 -16.20 8.16 -43.05
C LYS A 162 -14.92 8.44 -42.29
N THR A 163 -14.94 8.36 -40.96
CA THR A 163 -13.75 8.60 -40.12
C THR A 163 -12.77 7.45 -40.28
N PRO A 164 -11.43 7.70 -40.34
CA PRO A 164 -10.42 6.68 -40.40
C PRO A 164 -10.57 5.64 -39.30
N GLU A 165 -10.21 4.38 -39.60
CA GLU A 165 -10.44 3.24 -38.70
C GLU A 165 -9.63 3.36 -37.40
N ASP A 166 -8.43 3.85 -37.47
CA ASP A 166 -7.57 4.12 -36.31
C ASP A 166 -8.20 5.12 -35.32
N VAL A 167 -8.82 6.19 -35.84
CA VAL A 167 -9.53 7.20 -35.02
C VAL A 167 -10.79 6.61 -34.39
N ARG A 168 -11.51 5.77 -35.13
CA ARG A 168 -12.70 5.08 -34.60
C ARG A 168 -12.34 4.11 -33.48
N ALA A 169 -11.27 3.31 -33.68
CA ALA A 169 -10.77 2.39 -32.67
C ALA A 169 -10.30 3.11 -31.41
N HIS A 170 -9.56 4.23 -31.57
CA HIS A 170 -9.12 5.05 -30.44
C HIS A 170 -10.31 5.68 -29.66
N THR A 171 -11.33 6.16 -30.39
CA THR A 171 -12.51 6.74 -29.76
C THR A 171 -13.35 5.69 -29.02
N GLN A 172 -13.47 4.47 -29.59
CA GLN A 172 -14.16 3.37 -28.92
C GLN A 172 -13.45 2.97 -27.65
N LYS A 173 -12.13 2.79 -27.70
CA LYS A 173 -11.33 2.50 -26.49
C LYS A 173 -11.52 3.58 -25.40
N ARG A 174 -11.54 4.85 -25.80
CA ARG A 174 -11.78 5.95 -24.85
C ARG A 174 -13.20 5.90 -24.23
N LEU A 175 -14.21 5.45 -24.97
CA LEU A 175 -15.56 5.22 -24.41
C LEU A 175 -15.52 4.12 -23.36
N ASP A 176 -14.91 3.00 -23.70
CA ASP A 176 -14.79 1.84 -22.80
C ASP A 176 -14.04 2.24 -21.50
N ASP A 177 -12.95 3.01 -21.62
CA ASP A 177 -12.18 3.52 -20.47
C ASP A 177 -13.03 4.47 -19.60
N LEU A 178 -13.81 5.37 -20.19
CA LEU A 178 -14.69 6.30 -19.46
C LEU A 178 -15.85 5.58 -18.77
N GLU A 179 -16.40 4.53 -19.38
CA GLU A 179 -17.45 3.71 -18.77
C GLU A 179 -16.91 2.91 -17.58
N ALA A 180 -15.71 2.36 -17.71
CA ALA A 180 -15.02 1.66 -16.62
C ALA A 180 -14.71 2.61 -15.46
N GLU A 181 -14.23 3.84 -15.75
CA GLU A 181 -13.97 4.87 -14.74
C GLU A 181 -15.27 5.29 -14.03
N LYS A 182 -16.36 5.46 -14.78
CA LYS A 182 -17.68 5.77 -14.19
C LYS A 182 -18.13 4.68 -13.23
N ALA A 183 -18.00 3.40 -13.63
CA ALA A 183 -18.36 2.27 -12.78
C ALA A 183 -17.53 2.24 -11.48
N ALA A 184 -16.24 2.51 -11.58
CA ALA A 184 -15.35 2.61 -10.41
C ALA A 184 -15.74 3.76 -9.48
N LEU A 185 -16.06 4.95 -10.03
CA LEU A 185 -16.47 6.11 -9.25
C LEU A 185 -17.82 5.91 -8.52
N LEU A 186 -18.69 5.06 -9.03
CA LEU A 186 -19.98 4.74 -8.39
C LEU A 186 -19.84 3.68 -7.28
N GLN A 187 -18.73 2.97 -7.22
CA GLN A 187 -18.41 1.98 -6.18
C GLN A 187 -17.55 2.55 -5.06
N ALA A 188 -16.91 3.68 -5.28
CA ALA A 188 -16.07 4.37 -4.31
C ALA A 188 -16.87 5.19 -3.31
#